data_ab4ced8bddfaaacfbf13e5b1b6c8381e
#
_entry.id   ab4ced8bddfaaacfbf13e5b1b6c8381e
#
_cell.length_a   1.000
_cell.length_b   1.000
_cell.length_c   1.000
_cell.angle_alpha   90.00
_cell.angle_beta   90.00
_cell.angle_gamma   90.00
#
_symmetry.space_group_name_H-M   'P 1'
#
loop_
_entity.id
_entity.type
_entity.pdbx_description
1 polymer ?
#
loop_
_entity_poly.entity_id
_entity_poly.type
_entity_poly.pdbx_seq_one_letter_code
_entity_poly.pdbx_strand_id
1 'polypeptide(L)'
;MLRKNEFKNVMKDYECLGLNVIGVDASEKFFTELAGVAEPEAKRKIIGKGFIDVFDVEAHKIKDVKWLAQGTIYPDCIESLSITGTVIKSHHNVGGLPEKMNLKLCEPLRLLFKDEVRRVGRELGMPEHLITRHPFPGPGLAVRILGDITPEKVRILQDADDIFIQ
;
A
#
# COMPACT_ATOMS: atom_id res chain seq x y z
N MET A 1 -1.66 9.53 -6.74
CA MET A 1 -1.77 8.12 -7.12
C MET A 1 -2.78 7.35 -6.29
N LEU A 2 -3.22 7.90 -5.18
CA LEU A 2 -4.38 7.44 -4.41
C LEU A 2 -5.68 7.79 -5.12
N ARG A 3 -6.79 7.16 -4.71
CA ARG A 3 -8.13 7.55 -5.13
C ARG A 3 -8.44 8.99 -4.70
N LYS A 4 -9.45 9.56 -5.33
CA LYS A 4 -9.95 10.89 -4.95
C LYS A 4 -10.32 10.94 -3.46
N ASN A 5 -9.85 11.94 -2.76
CA ASN A 5 -10.04 12.14 -1.31
C ASN A 5 -9.53 11.00 -0.39
N GLU A 6 -8.91 9.96 -0.92
CA GLU A 6 -8.47 8.79 -0.16
C GLU A 6 -7.59 9.12 1.03
N PHE A 7 -6.60 10.00 0.83
CA PHE A 7 -5.70 10.41 1.92
C PHE A 7 -6.47 10.97 3.12
N LYS A 8 -7.41 11.88 2.86
CA LYS A 8 -8.22 12.50 3.92
C LYS A 8 -9.14 11.49 4.61
N ASN A 9 -9.76 10.61 3.82
CA ASN A 9 -10.69 9.60 4.34
C ASN A 9 -9.96 8.59 5.22
N VAL A 10 -8.80 8.08 4.77
CA VAL A 10 -7.99 7.12 5.54
C VAL A 10 -7.49 7.74 6.84
N MET A 11 -7.01 8.98 6.81
CA MET A 11 -6.59 9.69 8.02
C MET A 11 -7.72 9.75 9.04
N LYS A 12 -8.91 10.19 8.61
CA LYS A 12 -10.10 10.28 9.48
C LYS A 12 -10.53 8.91 10.03
N ASP A 13 -10.59 7.90 9.16
CA ASP A 13 -11.03 6.56 9.57
C ASP A 13 -10.09 5.96 10.62
N TYR A 14 -8.78 6.13 10.46
CA TYR A 14 -7.80 5.60 11.40
C TYR A 14 -7.74 6.39 12.72
N GLU A 15 -7.93 7.70 12.66
CA GLU A 15 -8.11 8.52 13.87
C GLU A 15 -9.33 8.08 14.67
N CYS A 16 -10.46 7.77 14.00
CA CYS A 16 -11.66 7.25 14.65
C CYS A 16 -11.43 5.88 15.31
N LEU A 17 -10.47 5.09 14.83
CA LEU A 17 -10.06 3.82 15.46
C LEU A 17 -9.07 4.03 16.63
N GLY A 18 -8.74 5.25 16.98
CA GLY A 18 -7.79 5.58 18.05
C GLY A 18 -6.32 5.31 17.70
N LEU A 19 -5.99 5.18 16.41
CA LEU A 19 -4.63 4.97 15.95
C LEU A 19 -3.87 6.30 15.85
N ASN A 20 -2.59 6.28 16.20
CA ASN A 20 -1.70 7.40 15.95
C ASN A 20 -1.21 7.34 14.49
N VAL A 21 -1.73 8.20 13.64
CA VAL A 21 -1.50 8.18 12.19
C VAL A 21 -0.60 9.32 11.76
N ILE A 22 0.46 9.00 11.04
CA ILE A 22 1.35 9.98 10.41
C ILE A 22 1.07 9.98 8.91
N GLY A 23 0.48 11.05 8.41
CA GLY A 23 0.23 11.24 6.99
C GLY A 23 1.38 11.97 6.30
N VAL A 24 1.91 11.41 5.22
CA VAL A 24 3.01 11.98 4.45
C VAL A 24 2.57 12.23 3.02
N ASP A 25 2.68 13.48 2.56
CA ASP A 25 2.51 13.80 1.15
C ASP A 25 3.85 13.69 0.41
N ALA A 26 4.00 12.63 -0.36
CA ALA A 26 5.17 12.37 -1.19
C ALA A 26 4.89 12.58 -2.69
N SER A 27 3.87 13.35 -3.04
CA SER A 27 3.41 13.54 -4.42
C SER A 27 4.51 13.99 -5.36
N GLU A 28 5.29 15.01 -4.99
CA GLU A 28 6.39 15.53 -5.80
C GLU A 28 7.46 14.49 -6.09
N LYS A 29 7.85 13.71 -5.07
CA LYS A 29 8.82 12.62 -5.23
C LYS A 29 8.35 11.63 -6.29
N PHE A 30 7.12 11.13 -6.15
CA PHE A 30 6.59 10.15 -7.09
C PHE A 30 6.38 10.70 -8.50
N PHE A 31 5.93 11.93 -8.67
CA PHE A 31 5.82 12.54 -9.99
C PHE A 31 7.19 12.70 -10.65
N THR A 32 8.20 13.11 -9.90
CA THR A 32 9.57 13.26 -10.41
C THR A 32 10.17 11.91 -10.83
N GLU A 33 10.03 10.89 -9.99
CA GLU A 33 10.62 9.56 -10.26
C GLU A 33 9.90 8.80 -11.39
N LEU A 34 8.62 9.09 -11.61
CA LEU A 34 7.79 8.44 -12.64
C LEU A 34 7.72 9.24 -13.95
N ALA A 35 8.36 10.40 -14.02
CA ALA A 35 8.39 11.22 -15.24
C ALA A 35 9.00 10.44 -16.41
N GLY A 36 8.28 10.35 -17.54
CA GLY A 36 8.72 9.64 -18.74
C GLY A 36 8.71 8.11 -18.64
N VAL A 37 8.27 7.54 -17.53
CA VAL A 37 8.22 6.07 -17.34
C VAL A 37 6.89 5.54 -17.87
N ALA A 38 6.91 4.79 -18.97
CA ALA A 38 5.72 4.23 -19.61
C ALA A 38 5.49 2.76 -19.25
N GLU A 39 6.55 2.00 -19.03
CA GLU A 39 6.50 0.56 -18.84
C GLU A 39 5.92 0.20 -17.44
N PRO A 40 4.88 -0.67 -17.34
CA PRO A 40 4.18 -0.95 -16.09
C PRO A 40 5.06 -1.57 -15.00
N GLU A 41 5.99 -2.45 -15.35
CA GLU A 41 6.86 -3.08 -14.37
C GLU A 41 7.91 -2.12 -13.83
N ALA A 42 8.42 -1.22 -14.67
CA ALA A 42 9.29 -0.14 -14.22
C ALA A 42 8.55 0.80 -13.24
N LYS A 43 7.30 1.15 -13.53
CA LYS A 43 6.45 1.91 -12.61
C LYS A 43 6.30 1.23 -11.26
N ARG A 44 6.00 -0.08 -11.23
CA ARG A 44 5.86 -0.85 -9.98
C ARG A 44 7.14 -0.83 -9.15
N LYS A 45 8.29 -1.02 -9.77
CA LYS A 45 9.59 -0.99 -9.09
C LYS A 45 9.91 0.37 -8.50
N ILE A 46 9.68 1.44 -9.26
CA ILE A 46 9.90 2.82 -8.80
C ILE A 46 8.96 3.14 -7.64
N ILE A 47 7.68 2.82 -7.76
CA ILE A 47 6.68 3.06 -6.71
C ILE A 47 7.02 2.28 -5.45
N GLY A 48 7.37 1.00 -5.60
CA GLY A 48 7.76 0.16 -4.47
C GLY A 48 8.97 0.69 -3.73
N LYS A 49 10.02 1.08 -4.48
CA LYS A 49 11.22 1.69 -3.90
C LYS A 49 10.91 3.03 -3.22
N GLY A 50 10.18 3.91 -3.90
CA GLY A 50 9.81 5.23 -3.36
C GLY A 50 9.00 5.11 -2.07
N PHE A 51 8.12 4.10 -1.97
CA PHE A 51 7.36 3.81 -0.76
C PHE A 51 8.26 3.40 0.41
N ILE A 52 9.23 2.51 0.14
CA ILE A 52 10.22 2.09 1.15
C ILE A 52 11.06 3.27 1.62
N ASP A 53 11.54 4.11 0.70
CA ASP A 53 12.38 5.25 1.04
C ASP A 53 11.63 6.27 1.92
N VAL A 54 10.37 6.56 1.62
CA VAL A 54 9.53 7.48 2.42
C VAL A 54 9.25 6.87 3.80
N PHE A 55 8.91 5.58 3.85
CA PHE A 55 8.65 4.89 5.10
C PHE A 55 9.89 4.86 6.01
N ASP A 56 11.06 4.57 5.45
CA ASP A 56 12.33 4.52 6.17
C ASP A 56 12.64 5.87 6.85
N VAL A 57 12.48 6.97 6.11
CA VAL A 57 12.66 8.33 6.63
C VAL A 57 11.72 8.63 7.80
N GLU A 58 10.45 8.27 7.68
CA GLU A 58 9.46 8.55 8.74
C GLU A 58 9.65 7.63 9.95
N ALA A 59 9.96 6.36 9.72
CA ALA A 59 10.18 5.41 10.79
C ALA A 59 11.39 5.77 11.67
N HIS A 60 12.45 6.34 11.09
CA HIS A 60 13.61 6.82 11.85
C HIS A 60 13.32 8.02 12.76
N LYS A 61 12.22 8.74 12.53
CA LYS A 61 11.80 9.84 13.42
C LYS A 61 11.15 9.34 14.71
N ILE A 62 10.71 8.09 14.73
CA ILE A 62 10.02 7.46 15.87
C ILE A 62 11.07 6.77 16.74
N LYS A 63 11.20 7.22 17.98
CA LYS A 63 12.14 6.63 18.94
C LYS A 63 11.66 5.26 19.44
N ASP A 64 12.61 4.36 19.71
CA ASP A 64 12.38 3.06 20.34
C ASP A 64 11.44 2.10 19.59
N VAL A 65 11.32 2.24 18.27
CA VAL A 65 10.59 1.29 17.44
C VAL A 65 11.32 -0.04 17.41
N LYS A 66 10.64 -1.13 17.76
CA LYS A 66 11.19 -2.49 17.80
C LYS A 66 10.53 -3.44 16.84
N TRP A 67 9.30 -3.13 16.40
CA TRP A 67 8.47 -4.01 15.61
C TRP A 67 7.89 -3.28 14.41
N LEU A 68 7.85 -3.98 13.28
CA LEU A 68 7.09 -3.61 12.10
C LEU A 68 5.89 -4.54 11.97
N ALA A 69 4.69 -4.00 12.09
CA ALA A 69 3.47 -4.76 11.79
C ALA A 69 3.19 -4.75 10.29
N GLN A 70 2.94 -5.91 9.72
CA GLN A 70 2.66 -6.08 8.30
C GLN A 70 1.38 -6.89 8.10
N GLY A 71 0.52 -6.45 7.19
CA GLY A 71 -0.76 -7.07 6.89
C GLY A 71 -0.66 -8.22 5.87
N THR A 72 0.42 -8.99 5.90
CA THR A 72 0.58 -10.18 5.07
C THR A 72 -0.53 -11.19 5.37
N ILE A 73 -1.14 -11.74 4.34
CA ILE A 73 -2.15 -12.80 4.43
C ILE A 73 -1.67 -14.09 3.77
N TYR A 74 -2.35 -15.21 3.98
CA TYR A 74 -1.92 -16.51 3.49
C TYR A 74 -1.72 -16.58 1.96
N PRO A 75 -2.59 -16.00 1.10
CA PRO A 75 -2.35 -15.91 -0.33
C PRO A 75 -1.02 -15.24 -0.71
N ASP A 76 -0.58 -14.21 0.01
CA ASP A 76 0.70 -13.55 -0.25
C ASP A 76 1.88 -14.50 -0.01
N CYS A 77 1.76 -15.38 0.97
CA CYS A 77 2.79 -16.38 1.29
C CYS A 77 2.92 -17.45 0.20
N ILE A 78 1.79 -17.97 -0.32
CA ILE A 78 1.80 -19.05 -1.32
C ILE A 78 2.12 -18.52 -2.73
N GLU A 79 1.71 -17.29 -3.05
CA GLU A 79 1.97 -16.67 -4.35
C GLU A 79 3.43 -16.19 -4.50
N SER A 80 4.14 -15.94 -3.40
CA SER A 80 5.56 -15.63 -3.41
C SER A 80 6.45 -16.87 -3.56
N LEU A 81 5.91 -18.07 -3.34
CA LEU A 81 6.60 -19.36 -3.52
C LEU A 81 6.21 -19.95 -4.88
N SER A 82 6.78 -19.48 -5.98
CA SER A 82 6.57 -20.11 -7.27
C SER A 82 7.41 -21.38 -7.36
N ILE A 83 6.79 -22.47 -7.86
CA ILE A 83 7.43 -23.75 -8.14
C ILE A 83 8.57 -23.61 -9.18
N THR A 84 8.56 -22.54 -9.97
CA THR A 84 9.55 -22.25 -11.01
C THR A 84 10.66 -21.28 -10.56
N GLY A 85 10.69 -20.89 -9.28
CA GLY A 85 11.71 -19.98 -8.76
C GLY A 85 11.55 -18.50 -9.19
N THR A 86 10.55 -18.19 -10.00
CA THR A 86 10.22 -16.81 -10.36
C THR A 86 9.29 -16.21 -9.31
N VAL A 87 9.73 -15.14 -8.64
CA VAL A 87 8.90 -14.41 -7.68
C VAL A 87 7.76 -13.71 -8.43
N ILE A 88 6.53 -14.23 -8.30
CA ILE A 88 5.36 -13.73 -9.03
C ILE A 88 4.88 -12.38 -8.47
N LYS A 89 5.10 -12.12 -7.16
CA LYS A 89 4.73 -10.86 -6.50
C LYS A 89 5.86 -10.31 -5.65
N SER A 90 6.74 -9.53 -6.25
CA SER A 90 7.84 -8.85 -5.54
C SER A 90 7.39 -7.60 -4.74
N HIS A 91 6.15 -7.16 -4.90
CA HIS A 91 5.67 -5.85 -4.41
C HIS A 91 4.79 -5.91 -3.17
N HIS A 92 4.45 -7.10 -2.66
CA HIS A 92 3.71 -7.26 -1.40
C HIS A 92 4.62 -7.35 -0.18
N ASN A 93 5.89 -7.61 -0.39
CA ASN A 93 6.86 -7.64 0.70
C ASN A 93 7.62 -6.33 0.72
N VAL A 94 7.56 -5.60 1.82
CA VAL A 94 8.43 -4.46 2.11
C VAL A 94 9.84 -5.03 2.38
N GLY A 95 10.28 -5.90 1.44
CA GLY A 95 11.50 -6.68 1.55
C GLY A 95 12.72 -5.78 1.78
N GLY A 96 13.43 -6.04 2.85
CA GLY A 96 14.63 -5.30 3.24
C GLY A 96 14.42 -4.19 4.27
N LEU A 97 13.18 -3.71 4.53
CA LEU A 97 12.94 -2.74 5.60
C LEU A 97 13.26 -3.31 7.00
N PRO A 98 12.81 -4.52 7.36
CA PRO A 98 13.14 -5.09 8.67
C PRO A 98 14.65 -5.25 8.88
N GLU A 99 15.37 -5.68 7.86
CA GLU A 99 16.83 -5.84 7.94
C GLU A 99 17.54 -4.50 8.04
N LYS A 100 17.14 -3.53 7.24
CA LYS A 100 17.73 -2.20 7.19
C LYS A 100 17.52 -1.41 8.49
N MET A 101 16.37 -1.62 9.15
CA MET A 101 15.99 -0.93 10.38
C MET A 101 16.19 -1.75 11.65
N ASN A 102 16.67 -2.99 11.53
CA ASN A 102 16.81 -3.92 12.65
C ASN A 102 15.50 -4.13 13.42
N LEU A 103 14.35 -4.13 12.71
CA LEU A 103 13.02 -4.32 13.27
C LEU A 103 12.60 -5.78 13.25
N LYS A 104 11.91 -6.19 14.30
CA LYS A 104 11.22 -7.48 14.33
C LYS A 104 9.92 -7.39 13.53
N LEU A 105 9.63 -8.40 12.72
CA LEU A 105 8.41 -8.46 11.93
C LEU A 105 7.26 -9.06 12.74
N CYS A 106 6.08 -8.43 12.67
CA CYS A 106 4.83 -8.91 13.26
C CYS A 106 3.78 -9.06 12.16
N GLU A 107 3.39 -10.29 11.85
CA GLU A 107 2.44 -10.64 10.78
C GLU A 107 1.25 -11.43 11.35
N PRO A 108 0.33 -10.80 12.07
CA PRO A 108 -0.74 -11.51 12.78
C PRO A 108 -1.76 -12.18 11.86
N LEU A 109 -1.84 -11.77 10.60
CA LEU A 109 -2.83 -12.27 9.63
C LEU A 109 -2.24 -13.32 8.66
N ARG A 110 -0.97 -13.67 8.79
CA ARG A 110 -0.20 -14.48 7.83
C ARG A 110 -0.83 -15.83 7.45
N LEU A 111 -1.59 -16.41 8.35
CA LEU A 111 -2.22 -17.73 8.13
C LEU A 111 -3.71 -17.64 7.77
N LEU A 112 -4.23 -16.44 7.53
CA LEU A 112 -5.64 -16.21 7.22
C LEU A 112 -5.86 -15.91 5.74
N PHE A 113 -6.98 -16.39 5.20
CA PHE A 113 -7.48 -15.94 3.91
C PHE A 113 -8.22 -14.60 4.05
N LYS A 114 -8.42 -13.92 2.94
CA LYS A 114 -9.01 -12.57 2.92
C LYS A 114 -10.42 -12.48 3.52
N ASP A 115 -11.23 -13.50 3.31
CA ASP A 115 -12.56 -13.59 3.90
C ASP A 115 -12.52 -13.83 5.41
N GLU A 116 -11.56 -14.61 5.89
CA GLU A 116 -11.31 -14.82 7.32
C GLU A 116 -10.84 -13.52 7.99
N VAL A 117 -9.93 -12.76 7.35
CA VAL A 117 -9.51 -11.45 7.84
C VAL A 117 -10.70 -10.49 7.97
N ARG A 118 -11.63 -10.51 6.99
CA ARG A 118 -12.86 -9.71 7.07
C ARG A 118 -13.77 -10.14 8.22
N ARG A 119 -13.88 -11.44 8.50
CA ARG A 119 -14.62 -11.95 9.66
C ARG A 119 -14.01 -11.49 10.97
N VAL A 120 -12.69 -11.61 11.10
CA VAL A 120 -11.96 -11.08 12.28
C VAL A 120 -12.19 -9.59 12.44
N GLY A 121 -12.17 -8.81 11.36
CA GLY A 121 -12.47 -7.38 11.40
C GLY A 121 -13.86 -7.08 11.98
N ARG A 122 -14.89 -7.85 11.58
CA ARG A 122 -16.25 -7.70 12.13
C ARG A 122 -16.32 -8.05 13.61
N GLU A 123 -15.69 -9.15 14.01
CA GLU A 123 -15.64 -9.56 15.43
C GLU A 123 -14.91 -8.52 16.30
N LEU A 124 -13.94 -7.80 15.74
CA LEU A 124 -13.26 -6.69 16.41
C LEU A 124 -14.05 -5.37 16.37
N GLY A 125 -15.25 -5.37 15.80
CA GLY A 125 -16.10 -4.17 15.73
C GLY A 125 -15.62 -3.11 14.74
N MET A 126 -14.84 -3.48 13.72
CA MET A 126 -14.44 -2.53 12.69
C MET A 126 -15.64 -2.05 11.87
N PRO A 127 -15.67 -0.77 11.46
CA PRO A 127 -16.73 -0.23 10.61
C PRO A 127 -16.84 -1.00 9.28
N GLU A 128 -18.05 -1.33 8.87
CA GLU A 128 -18.31 -2.18 7.69
C GLU A 128 -17.76 -1.58 6.40
N HIS A 129 -17.74 -0.25 6.26
CA HIS A 129 -17.16 0.41 5.09
C HIS A 129 -15.65 0.18 4.92
N LEU A 130 -14.91 -0.09 6.02
CA LEU A 130 -13.50 -0.47 5.96
C LEU A 130 -13.32 -1.94 5.58
N ILE A 131 -14.21 -2.81 6.06
CA ILE A 131 -14.18 -4.26 5.82
C ILE A 131 -14.56 -4.59 4.37
N THR A 132 -15.57 -3.91 3.84
CA THR A 132 -16.10 -4.13 2.49
C THR A 132 -15.47 -3.24 1.43
N ARG A 133 -14.48 -2.46 1.79
CA ARG A 133 -13.80 -1.54 0.90
C ARG A 133 -13.39 -2.20 -0.42
N HIS A 134 -13.70 -1.53 -1.52
CA HIS A 134 -13.34 -2.00 -2.86
C HIS A 134 -11.83 -2.19 -2.99
N PRO A 135 -11.35 -3.30 -3.59
CA PRO A 135 -9.93 -3.56 -3.77
C PRO A 135 -9.20 -2.40 -4.45
N PHE A 136 -8.00 -2.12 -3.96
CA PHE A 136 -7.13 -1.09 -4.50
C PHE A 136 -5.73 -1.67 -4.73
N PRO A 137 -5.13 -1.46 -5.92
CA PRO A 137 -3.81 -2.01 -6.21
C PRO A 137 -2.73 -1.37 -5.34
N GLY A 138 -1.78 -2.18 -4.84
CA GLY A 138 -0.66 -1.70 -4.04
C GLY A 138 0.11 -0.52 -4.66
N PRO A 139 0.43 -0.55 -5.98
CA PRO A 139 1.08 0.58 -6.65
C PRO A 139 0.16 1.78 -6.91
N GLY A 140 -1.10 1.74 -6.47
CA GLY A 140 -2.08 2.80 -6.67
C GLY A 140 -2.59 2.92 -8.11
N LEU A 141 -3.23 4.04 -8.43
CA LEU A 141 -3.80 4.29 -9.76
C LEU A 141 -2.73 4.45 -10.85
N ALA A 142 -1.50 4.73 -10.50
CA ALA A 142 -0.43 4.98 -11.46
C ALA A 142 -0.20 3.84 -12.47
N VAL A 143 -0.37 2.58 -12.04
CA VAL A 143 -0.20 1.41 -12.93
C VAL A 143 -1.32 1.26 -13.95
N ARG A 144 -2.45 1.93 -13.75
CA ARG A 144 -3.59 1.94 -14.68
C ARG A 144 -3.45 3.00 -15.77
N ILE A 145 -2.51 3.95 -15.62
CA ILE A 145 -2.26 4.99 -16.61
C ILE A 145 -1.37 4.42 -17.71
N LEU A 146 -1.86 4.46 -18.95
CA LEU A 146 -1.08 4.10 -20.14
C LEU A 146 -0.07 5.21 -20.47
N GLY A 147 1.16 4.79 -20.81
CA GLY A 147 2.24 5.73 -21.10
C GLY A 147 2.78 6.40 -19.83
N ASP A 148 3.33 7.59 -19.97
CA ASP A 148 3.88 8.40 -18.89
C ASP A 148 2.81 8.87 -17.88
N ILE A 149 3.25 9.21 -16.68
CA ILE A 149 2.37 9.67 -15.61
C ILE A 149 2.49 11.19 -15.50
N THR A 150 1.35 11.88 -15.67
CA THR A 150 1.25 13.32 -15.48
C THR A 150 0.18 13.65 -14.42
N PRO A 151 0.28 14.81 -13.74
CA PRO A 151 -0.76 15.25 -12.80
C PRO A 151 -2.16 15.30 -13.41
N GLU A 152 -2.25 15.68 -14.69
CA GLU A 152 -3.53 15.74 -15.42
C GLU A 152 -4.14 14.35 -15.61
N LYS A 153 -3.35 13.37 -16.10
CA LYS A 153 -3.80 11.99 -16.27
C LYS A 153 -4.22 11.36 -14.95
N VAL A 154 -3.48 11.64 -13.87
CA VAL A 154 -3.83 11.17 -12.51
C VAL A 154 -5.18 11.73 -12.08
N ARG A 155 -5.45 13.03 -12.29
CA ARG A 155 -6.73 13.65 -11.94
C ARG A 155 -7.89 13.06 -12.74
N ILE A 156 -7.72 12.91 -14.06
CA ILE A 156 -8.75 12.30 -14.93
C ILE A 156 -9.08 10.88 -14.44
N LEU A 157 -8.05 10.09 -14.14
CA LEU A 157 -8.25 8.72 -13.67
C LEU A 157 -8.88 8.67 -12.27
N GLN A 158 -8.54 9.61 -11.38
CA GLN A 158 -9.17 9.73 -10.07
C GLN A 158 -10.66 10.05 -10.19
N ASP A 159 -11.03 10.97 -11.07
CA ASP A 159 -12.43 11.32 -11.29
C ASP A 159 -13.21 10.15 -11.93
N ALA A 160 -12.62 9.45 -12.89
CA ALA A 160 -13.23 8.27 -13.50
C ALA A 160 -13.40 7.09 -12.51
N ASP A 161 -12.38 6.82 -11.69
CA ASP A 161 -12.43 5.76 -10.66
C ASP A 161 -13.47 6.10 -9.57
N ASP A 162 -13.61 7.36 -9.21
CA ASP A 162 -14.62 7.84 -8.25
C ASP A 162 -16.05 7.57 -8.76
N ILE A 163 -16.34 7.90 -10.02
CA ILE A 163 -17.62 7.63 -10.65
C ILE A 163 -17.89 6.12 -10.78
N PHE A 164 -16.87 5.34 -11.12
CA PHE A 164 -17.02 3.90 -11.33
C PHE A 164 -17.31 3.12 -10.05
N ILE A 165 -16.82 3.60 -8.90
CA ILE A 165 -16.94 2.91 -7.60
C ILE A 165 -18.22 3.29 -6.84
N GLN A 166 -18.86 4.41 -7.17
CA GLN A 166 -20.16 4.79 -6.61
C GLN A 166 -21.26 3.83 -7.08
#